data_6e50ca413beeca77ad9d44e7c6f3f525
#
_entry.id   6e50ca413beeca77ad9d44e7c6f3f525
#
_cell.length_a   1.000
_cell.length_b   1.000
_cell.length_c   1.000
_cell.angle_alpha   90.00
_cell.angle_beta   90.00
_cell.angle_gamma   90.00
#
_symmetry.space_group_name_H-M   'P 1'
#
loop_
_entity.id
_entity.type
_entity.pdbx_description
1 polymer ?
#
loop_
_entity_poly.entity_id
_entity_poly.type
_entity_poly.pdbx_seq_one_letter_code
_entity_poly.pdbx_strand_id
1 'polypeptide(L)'
;MISFLLSRQKNLNKMAKKVAELFVEVLTAAGVERIYGVAGDSLNGITDSVRVRKGIEWVGVRHEETAAFAAGAEAALTGKLAVCAGSCGPGNLHLIMASIGGK
;
A
#
# COMPACT_ATOMS: atom_id res chain seq x y z
N MET A 1 -14.89 32.28 -0.99
CA MET A 1 -15.04 31.08 -0.15
C MET A 1 -14.77 29.77 -0.91
N ILE A 2 -15.37 29.60 -2.10
CA ILE A 2 -15.13 28.41 -2.95
C ILE A 2 -13.67 28.29 -3.38
N SER A 3 -13.02 29.39 -3.81
CA SER A 3 -11.61 29.38 -4.20
C SER A 3 -10.68 29.02 -3.03
N PHE A 4 -11.02 29.43 -1.82
CA PHE A 4 -10.27 29.09 -0.60
C PHE A 4 -10.39 27.59 -0.29
N LEU A 5 -11.59 27.02 -0.41
CA LEU A 5 -11.83 25.59 -0.20
C LEU A 5 -11.10 24.74 -1.24
N LEU A 6 -11.13 25.15 -2.51
CA LEU A 6 -10.40 24.47 -3.60
C LEU A 6 -8.89 24.53 -3.38
N SER A 7 -8.36 25.69 -2.96
CA SER A 7 -6.95 25.85 -2.64
C SER A 7 -6.53 24.95 -1.48
N ARG A 8 -7.36 24.87 -0.44
CA ARG A 8 -7.13 24.02 0.71
C ARG A 8 -7.14 22.53 0.34
N GLN A 9 -8.09 22.13 -0.51
CA GLN A 9 -8.16 20.76 -1.02
C GLN A 9 -6.93 20.40 -1.85
N LYS A 10 -6.44 21.29 -2.70
CA LYS A 10 -5.20 21.10 -3.46
C LYS A 10 -3.99 20.92 -2.54
N ASN A 11 -3.90 21.69 -1.46
CA ASN A 11 -2.80 21.57 -0.50
C ASN A 11 -2.85 20.23 0.24
N LEU A 12 -4.04 19.77 0.65
CA LEU A 12 -4.21 18.46 1.29
C LEU A 12 -3.83 17.31 0.35
N ASN A 13 -4.24 17.38 -0.92
CA ASN A 13 -3.87 16.38 -1.93
C ASN A 13 -2.37 16.36 -2.18
N LYS A 14 -1.73 17.52 -2.20
CA LYS A 14 -0.28 17.65 -2.36
C LYS A 14 0.49 17.06 -1.18
N MET A 15 -0.01 17.27 0.04
CA MET A 15 0.57 16.67 1.25
C MET A 15 0.41 15.16 1.27
N ALA A 16 -0.78 14.65 0.91
CA ALA A 16 -1.04 13.22 0.82
C ALA A 16 -0.12 12.54 -0.19
N LYS A 17 0.13 13.19 -1.34
CA LYS A 17 1.07 12.70 -2.36
C LYS A 17 2.50 12.64 -1.83
N LYS A 18 2.95 13.66 -1.11
CA LYS A 18 4.30 13.67 -0.49
C LYS A 18 4.46 12.56 0.55
N VAL A 19 3.45 12.32 1.37
CA VAL A 19 3.46 11.24 2.37
C VAL A 19 3.54 9.88 1.68
N ALA A 20 2.76 9.66 0.62
CA ALA A 20 2.79 8.42 -0.14
C ALA A 20 4.16 8.18 -0.80
N GLU A 21 4.74 9.21 -1.40
CA GLU A 21 6.08 9.15 -2.00
C GLU A 21 7.14 8.79 -0.96
N LEU A 22 7.11 9.44 0.21
CA LEU A 22 8.03 9.15 1.30
C LEU A 22 7.87 7.72 1.81
N PHE A 23 6.64 7.25 1.95
CA PHE A 23 6.33 5.89 2.38
C PHE A 23 6.92 4.85 1.41
N VAL A 24 6.71 5.03 0.11
CA VAL A 24 7.27 4.15 -0.92
C VAL A 24 8.80 4.21 -0.93
N GLU A 25 9.38 5.38 -0.70
CA GLU A 25 10.83 5.55 -0.59
C GLU A 25 11.41 4.77 0.59
N VAL A 26 10.77 4.83 1.75
CA VAL A 26 11.16 4.06 2.94
C VAL A 26 11.09 2.55 2.67
N LEU A 27 10.01 2.08 2.04
CA LEU A 27 9.86 0.67 1.69
C LEU A 27 10.94 0.22 0.70
N THR A 28 11.27 1.05 -0.28
CA THR A 28 12.35 0.75 -1.24
C THR A 28 13.69 0.64 -0.53
N ALA A 29 13.99 1.57 0.38
CA ALA A 29 15.22 1.55 1.17
C ALA A 29 15.28 0.32 2.11
N ALA A 30 14.14 -0.18 2.56
CA ALA A 30 14.05 -1.40 3.37
C ALA A 30 14.21 -2.69 2.55
N GLY A 31 14.34 -2.61 1.23
CA GLY A 31 14.52 -3.77 0.35
C GLY A 31 13.24 -4.44 -0.09
N VAL A 32 12.11 -3.78 0.05
CA VAL A 32 10.81 -4.31 -0.40
C VAL A 32 10.78 -4.33 -1.92
N GLU A 33 10.49 -5.49 -2.49
CA GLU A 33 10.42 -5.68 -3.94
C GLU A 33 8.99 -5.66 -4.47
N ARG A 34 8.02 -6.08 -3.66
CA ARG A 34 6.61 -6.20 -4.05
C ARG A 34 5.67 -5.76 -2.94
N ILE A 35 4.53 -5.24 -3.36
CA ILE A 35 3.39 -4.99 -2.49
C ILE A 35 2.22 -5.79 -3.05
N TYR A 36 1.69 -6.69 -2.26
CA TYR A 36 0.48 -7.45 -2.61
C TYR A 36 -0.74 -6.73 -2.07
N GLY A 37 -1.74 -6.51 -2.89
CA GLY A 37 -2.91 -5.79 -2.40
C GLY A 37 -4.09 -5.74 -3.37
N VAL A 38 -5.19 -5.27 -2.81
CA VAL A 38 -6.38 -4.91 -3.57
C VAL A 38 -6.40 -3.39 -3.70
N ALA A 39 -6.43 -2.89 -4.93
CA ALA A 39 -6.49 -1.45 -5.19
C ALA A 39 -7.78 -0.86 -4.64
N GLY A 40 -7.70 0.32 -4.09
CA GLY A 40 -8.84 1.05 -3.56
C GLY A 40 -8.51 2.53 -3.44
N ASP A 41 -9.54 3.36 -3.33
CA ASP A 41 -9.39 4.82 -3.36
C ASP A 41 -8.43 5.36 -2.30
N SER A 42 -8.44 4.76 -1.11
CA SER A 42 -7.52 5.18 -0.03
C SER A 42 -6.05 4.85 -0.31
N LEU A 43 -5.78 3.98 -1.28
CA LEU A 43 -4.42 3.57 -1.66
C LEU A 43 -3.92 4.24 -2.93
N ASN A 44 -4.72 5.10 -3.59
CA ASN A 44 -4.37 5.68 -4.88
C ASN A 44 -3.04 6.43 -4.87
N GLY A 45 -2.73 7.15 -3.80
CA GLY A 45 -1.45 7.84 -3.65
C GLY A 45 -0.27 6.87 -3.63
N ILE A 46 -0.41 5.75 -2.95
CA ILE A 46 0.64 4.72 -2.86
C ILE A 46 0.79 3.99 -4.19
N THR A 47 -0.31 3.55 -4.80
CA THR A 47 -0.25 2.83 -6.08
C THR A 47 0.31 3.72 -7.19
N ASP A 48 -0.02 5.00 -7.21
CA ASP A 48 0.54 5.95 -8.18
C ASP A 48 2.05 6.16 -7.95
N SER A 49 2.48 6.32 -6.71
CA SER A 49 3.90 6.45 -6.37
C SER A 49 4.70 5.22 -6.75
N VAL A 50 4.15 4.03 -6.54
CA VAL A 50 4.78 2.76 -6.96
C VAL A 50 4.90 2.71 -8.49
N ARG A 51 3.86 3.08 -9.20
CA ARG A 51 3.86 3.12 -10.66
C ARG A 51 4.93 4.07 -11.22
N VAL A 52 5.08 5.23 -10.64
CA VAL A 52 6.02 6.26 -11.11
C VAL A 52 7.47 5.90 -10.77
N ARG A 53 7.74 5.40 -9.58
CA ARG A 53 9.11 5.12 -9.12
C ARG A 53 9.73 3.85 -9.69
N LYS A 54 8.96 2.90 -10.13
CA LYS A 54 9.41 1.63 -10.76
C LYS A 54 10.41 0.80 -9.95
N GLY A 55 10.52 1.02 -8.65
CA GLY A 55 11.40 0.23 -7.77
C GLY A 55 10.69 -0.91 -7.06
N ILE A 56 9.38 -0.84 -6.96
CA ILE A 56 8.52 -1.82 -6.30
C ILE A 56 7.43 -2.25 -7.28
N GLU A 57 7.15 -3.54 -7.33
CA GLU A 57 6.06 -4.09 -8.12
C GLU A 57 4.77 -4.13 -7.30
N TRP A 58 3.67 -3.63 -7.86
CA TRP A 58 2.35 -3.84 -7.29
C TRP A 58 1.75 -5.12 -7.85
N VAL A 59 1.48 -6.09 -6.98
CA VAL A 59 0.84 -7.34 -7.35
C VAL A 59 -0.62 -7.28 -6.92
N GLY A 60 -1.51 -7.05 -7.88
CA GLY A 60 -2.94 -6.99 -7.63
C GLY A 60 -3.53 -8.38 -7.36
N VAL A 61 -4.26 -8.50 -6.28
CA VAL A 61 -5.01 -9.71 -5.92
C VAL A 61 -6.49 -9.40 -5.82
N ARG A 62 -7.31 -10.43 -5.74
CA ARG A 62 -8.77 -10.26 -5.70
C ARG A 62 -9.33 -10.17 -4.29
N HIS A 63 -8.56 -10.56 -3.29
CA HIS A 63 -8.97 -10.53 -1.90
C HIS A 63 -7.77 -10.22 -1.00
N GLU A 64 -7.98 -9.46 0.04
CA GLU A 64 -6.93 -8.99 0.95
C GLU A 64 -6.27 -10.14 1.72
N GLU A 65 -7.01 -11.18 2.06
CA GLU A 65 -6.44 -12.37 2.70
C GLU A 65 -5.41 -13.05 1.79
N THR A 66 -5.67 -13.09 0.49
CA THR A 66 -4.71 -13.60 -0.50
C THR A 66 -3.45 -12.76 -0.49
N ALA A 67 -3.57 -11.44 -0.40
CA ALA A 67 -2.42 -10.54 -0.29
C ALA A 67 -1.57 -10.85 0.95
N ALA A 68 -2.22 -11.03 2.10
CA ALA A 68 -1.53 -11.32 3.35
C ALA A 68 -0.81 -12.68 3.29
N PHE A 69 -1.46 -13.71 2.76
CA PHE A 69 -0.83 -15.04 2.61
C PHE A 69 0.33 -15.01 1.62
N ALA A 70 0.20 -14.30 0.49
CA ALA A 70 1.27 -14.15 -0.49
C ALA A 70 2.48 -13.43 0.12
N ALA A 71 2.25 -12.32 0.82
CA ALA A 71 3.32 -11.58 1.50
C ALA A 71 3.99 -12.44 2.59
N GLY A 72 3.21 -13.17 3.37
CA GLY A 72 3.73 -14.08 4.39
C GLY A 72 4.59 -15.19 3.79
N ALA A 73 4.16 -15.78 2.69
CA ALA A 73 4.93 -16.79 1.99
C ALA A 73 6.25 -16.24 1.44
N GLU A 74 6.22 -15.05 0.82
CA GLU A 74 7.43 -14.38 0.33
C GLU A 74 8.41 -14.12 1.47
N ALA A 75 7.93 -13.57 2.59
CA ALA A 75 8.78 -13.31 3.75
C ALA A 75 9.41 -14.59 4.31
N ALA A 76 8.64 -15.67 4.40
CA ALA A 76 9.13 -16.96 4.88
C ALA A 76 10.18 -17.57 3.96
N LEU A 77 9.99 -17.46 2.65
CA LEU A 77 10.91 -18.04 1.66
C LEU A 77 12.16 -17.21 1.44
N THR A 78 12.07 -15.90 1.50
CA THR A 78 13.19 -14.99 1.20
C THR A 78 13.93 -14.48 2.44
N GLY A 79 13.30 -14.55 3.61
CA GLY A 79 13.81 -13.92 4.83
C GLY A 79 13.79 -12.39 4.79
N LYS A 80 13.15 -11.79 3.78
CA LYS A 80 13.05 -10.34 3.59
C LYS A 80 11.70 -9.82 4.02
N LEU A 81 11.62 -8.50 4.24
CA LEU A 81 10.37 -7.83 4.50
C LEU A 81 9.45 -7.89 3.28
N ALA A 82 8.26 -8.41 3.47
CA ALA A 82 7.20 -8.40 2.45
C ALA A 82 6.03 -7.54 2.92
N VAL A 83 5.32 -6.95 1.99
CA VAL A 83 4.26 -5.97 2.29
C VAL A 83 2.95 -6.39 1.63
N CYS A 84 1.88 -6.33 2.40
CA CYS A 84 0.52 -6.40 1.88
C CYS A 84 -0.22 -5.12 2.22
N ALA A 85 -1.17 -4.74 1.38
CA ALA A 85 -1.93 -3.51 1.52
C ALA A 85 -3.42 -3.76 1.26
N GLY A 86 -4.25 -3.12 2.05
CA GLY A 86 -5.70 -3.12 1.88
C GLY A 86 -6.27 -1.75 2.10
N SER A 87 -7.40 -1.47 1.47
CA SER A 87 -8.14 -0.23 1.65
C SER A 87 -8.77 -0.18 3.04
N CYS A 88 -9.17 1.01 3.49
CA CYS A 88 -9.80 1.21 4.80
C CYS A 88 -11.08 0.37 4.96
N GLY A 89 -11.44 0.08 6.22
CA GLY A 89 -12.65 -0.67 6.55
C GLY A 89 -12.47 -2.19 6.41
N PRO A 90 -13.38 -2.88 5.70
CA PRO A 90 -13.35 -4.36 5.59
C PRO A 90 -12.05 -4.92 5.04
N GLY A 91 -11.39 -4.22 4.10
CA GLY A 91 -10.10 -4.64 3.54
C GLY A 91 -9.04 -4.84 4.61
N ASN A 92 -8.89 -3.87 5.50
CA ASN A 92 -7.95 -3.96 6.61
C ASN A 92 -8.31 -5.07 7.61
N LEU A 93 -9.60 -5.30 7.86
CA LEU A 93 -10.05 -6.39 8.72
C LEU A 93 -9.66 -7.76 8.14
N HIS A 94 -9.79 -7.93 6.83
CA HIS A 94 -9.38 -9.18 6.16
C HIS A 94 -7.87 -9.41 6.25
N LEU A 95 -7.06 -8.36 6.17
CA LEU A 95 -5.61 -8.47 6.37
C LEU A 95 -5.27 -8.95 7.78
N ILE A 96 -5.94 -8.41 8.79
CA ILE A 96 -5.75 -8.80 10.20
C ILE A 96 -6.13 -10.26 10.40
N MET A 97 -7.28 -10.68 9.89
CA MET A 97 -7.75 -12.06 10.01
C MET A 97 -6.76 -13.06 9.42
N ALA A 98 -6.24 -12.77 8.24
CA ALA A 98 -5.24 -13.61 7.59
C ALA A 98 -3.92 -13.65 8.38
N SER A 99 -3.51 -12.53 8.97
CA SER A 99 -2.29 -12.46 9.78
C SER A 99 -2.36 -13.33 11.04
N ILE A 100 -3.54 -13.45 11.63
CA ILE A 100 -3.76 -14.30 12.80
C ILE A 100 -3.80 -15.78 12.41
N GLY A 101 -4.43 -16.10 11.28
CA GLY A 101 -4.57 -17.49 10.80
C GLY A 101 -3.30 -18.07 10.19
N GLY A 102 -2.36 -17.25 9.79
CA GLY A 102 -1.13 -17.65 9.12
C GLY A 102 0.02 -18.05 10.05
N LYS A 103 -0.28 -18.18 11.33
CA LYS A 103 0.75 -18.62 12.30
C LYS A 103 0.89 -20.17 12.26
#